data_f46a327e82f7eddb8c4e0d528eac5bf1
#
_entry.id   f46a327e82f7eddb8c4e0d528eac5bf1
#
_cell.length_a   1.000
_cell.length_b   1.000
_cell.length_c   1.000
_cell.angle_alpha   90.00
_cell.angle_beta   90.00
_cell.angle_gamma   90.00
#
_symmetry.space_group_name_H-M   'P 1'
#
loop_
_entity.id
_entity.type
_entity.pdbx_description
1 polymer ?
#
loop_
_entity_poly.entity_id
_entity_poly.type
_entity_poly.pdbx_seq_one_letter_code
_entity_poly.pdbx_strand_id
1 'polypeptide(L)'
;MIKAKKSLGQNFLIDQNIINKILQVTNIKNKSILEVGPGTGNLTSHIIRHNPKKIFVIEKDENLAKELSNNFKNEIKVINNDILMINEKKIDNDELVVFGNLPYNISTEILCKWILNLDKSSFWFSCLILMFQKEVADRIISNFDTSNYGRLSVLSNWKLDVKKICDVRPNSFSPRPKVDSSLLLFKPKKKFYEIENPKNLE
;
A
#
# COMPACT_ATOMS: atom_id res chain seq x y z
N MET A 1 -21.78 -14.39 -1.08
CA MET A 1 -20.72 -13.97 -0.12
C MET A 1 -19.37 -14.39 -0.69
N ILE A 2 -18.47 -13.44 -0.94
CA ILE A 2 -17.15 -13.71 -1.53
C ILE A 2 -16.32 -14.50 -0.52
N LYS A 3 -15.70 -15.58 -0.98
CA LYS A 3 -14.84 -16.40 -0.16
C LYS A 3 -13.38 -15.99 -0.40
N ALA A 4 -12.68 -15.58 0.66
CA ALA A 4 -11.27 -15.20 0.58
C ALA A 4 -10.41 -16.35 0.04
N LYS A 5 -9.54 -16.06 -0.93
CA LYS A 5 -8.61 -17.02 -1.52
C LYS A 5 -7.31 -17.04 -0.72
N LYS A 6 -7.03 -18.16 -0.04
CA LYS A 6 -5.78 -18.34 0.72
C LYS A 6 -4.53 -18.23 -0.17
N SER A 7 -4.61 -18.71 -1.41
CA SER A 7 -3.51 -18.62 -2.38
C SER A 7 -3.11 -17.19 -2.75
N LEU A 8 -4.02 -16.22 -2.56
CA LEU A 8 -3.77 -14.81 -2.79
C LEU A 8 -3.49 -14.04 -1.49
N GLY A 9 -3.41 -14.71 -0.34
CA GLY A 9 -3.13 -14.09 0.96
C GLY A 9 -4.19 -13.07 1.41
N GLN A 10 -5.45 -13.23 0.99
CA GLN A 10 -6.51 -12.26 1.22
C GLN A 10 -6.94 -12.21 2.69
N ASN A 11 -6.80 -11.03 3.31
CA ASN A 11 -7.34 -10.66 4.61
C ASN A 11 -8.01 -9.29 4.46
N PHE A 12 -9.35 -9.26 4.39
CA PHE A 12 -10.11 -8.03 4.15
C PHE A 12 -10.19 -7.20 5.43
N LEU A 13 -9.82 -5.94 5.37
CA LEU A 13 -9.97 -5.00 6.48
C LEU A 13 -11.45 -4.70 6.69
N ILE A 14 -11.95 -4.94 7.91
CA ILE A 14 -13.37 -4.75 8.28
C ILE A 14 -13.58 -3.75 9.42
N ASP A 15 -12.51 -3.38 10.11
CA ASP A 15 -12.55 -2.50 11.28
C ASP A 15 -12.66 -1.03 10.86
N GLN A 16 -13.81 -0.41 11.15
CA GLN A 16 -14.11 0.98 10.81
C GLN A 16 -13.17 1.98 11.49
N ASN A 17 -12.72 1.68 12.73
CA ASN A 17 -11.81 2.57 13.45
C ASN A 17 -10.44 2.59 12.78
N ILE A 18 -9.98 1.44 12.26
CA ILE A 18 -8.72 1.35 11.52
C ILE A 18 -8.86 2.04 10.16
N ILE A 19 -9.96 1.84 9.44
CA ILE A 19 -10.25 2.54 8.19
C ILE A 19 -10.21 4.07 8.40
N ASN A 20 -10.87 4.57 9.44
CA ASN A 20 -10.85 5.99 9.77
C ASN A 20 -9.43 6.48 10.09
N LYS A 21 -8.63 5.71 10.85
CA LYS A 21 -7.23 6.04 11.10
C LYS A 21 -6.40 6.13 9.82
N ILE A 22 -6.58 5.20 8.89
CA ILE A 22 -5.90 5.20 7.58
C ILE A 22 -6.19 6.51 6.85
N LEU A 23 -7.45 6.92 6.78
CA LEU A 23 -7.87 8.11 6.05
C LEU A 23 -7.46 9.43 6.72
N GLN A 24 -7.22 9.41 8.04
CA GLN A 24 -6.72 10.58 8.78
C GLN A 24 -5.21 10.80 8.63
N VAL A 25 -4.46 9.85 8.05
CA VAL A 25 -3.00 9.97 7.89
C VAL A 25 -2.62 11.13 6.97
N THR A 26 -3.44 11.40 5.95
CA THR A 26 -3.21 12.50 5.00
C THR A 26 -4.52 13.04 4.44
N ASN A 27 -4.52 14.30 4.01
CA ASN A 27 -5.69 14.86 3.32
C ASN A 27 -5.74 14.33 1.87
N ILE A 28 -6.85 13.68 1.51
CA ILE A 28 -7.06 13.08 0.19
C ILE A 28 -8.08 13.84 -0.69
N LYS A 29 -8.69 14.91 -0.16
CA LYS A 29 -9.63 15.73 -0.93
C LYS A 29 -8.93 16.33 -2.16
N ASN A 30 -9.55 16.19 -3.32
CA ASN A 30 -9.04 16.64 -4.62
C ASN A 30 -7.68 16.00 -5.01
N LYS A 31 -7.31 14.85 -4.44
CA LYS A 31 -6.10 14.09 -4.81
C LYS A 31 -6.44 12.89 -5.69
N SER A 32 -5.50 12.49 -6.52
CA SER A 32 -5.57 11.22 -7.24
C SER A 32 -5.13 10.09 -6.30
N ILE A 33 -5.93 9.05 -6.21
CA ILE A 33 -5.77 7.94 -5.26
C ILE A 33 -5.49 6.65 -6.02
N LEU A 34 -4.58 5.85 -5.50
CA LEU A 34 -4.39 4.46 -5.89
C LEU A 34 -4.63 3.56 -4.68
N GLU A 35 -5.55 2.62 -4.78
CA GLU A 35 -5.71 1.56 -3.79
C GLU A 35 -5.23 0.23 -4.38
N VAL A 36 -4.29 -0.42 -3.72
CA VAL A 36 -3.75 -1.73 -4.13
C VAL A 36 -4.33 -2.81 -3.24
N GLY A 37 -5.00 -3.79 -3.86
CA GLY A 37 -5.70 -4.87 -3.16
C GLY A 37 -6.94 -4.38 -2.40
N PRO A 38 -7.90 -3.70 -3.06
CA PRO A 38 -9.12 -3.19 -2.42
C PRO A 38 -9.99 -4.30 -1.81
N GLY A 39 -9.83 -5.53 -2.31
CA GLY A 39 -10.60 -6.68 -1.85
C GLY A 39 -12.10 -6.47 -2.04
N THR A 40 -12.86 -6.46 -0.94
CA THR A 40 -14.31 -6.23 -0.96
C THR A 40 -14.71 -4.76 -1.09
N GLY A 41 -13.75 -3.82 -1.16
CA GLY A 41 -14.02 -2.39 -1.32
C GLY A 41 -14.37 -1.64 -0.03
N ASN A 42 -14.08 -2.21 1.14
CA ASN A 42 -14.40 -1.56 2.41
C ASN A 42 -13.67 -0.22 2.57
N LEU A 43 -12.36 -0.17 2.29
CA LEU A 43 -11.60 1.07 2.34
C LEU A 43 -11.99 1.97 1.16
N THR A 44 -12.17 1.42 -0.04
CA THR A 44 -12.61 2.14 -1.24
C THR A 44 -13.88 2.96 -0.98
N SER A 45 -14.90 2.36 -0.36
CA SER A 45 -16.17 3.03 -0.06
C SER A 45 -16.00 4.25 0.86
N HIS A 46 -15.01 4.23 1.74
CA HIS A 46 -14.69 5.36 2.62
C HIS A 46 -13.84 6.41 1.92
N ILE A 47 -12.88 5.99 1.06
CA ILE A 47 -12.10 6.92 0.22
C ILE A 47 -13.03 7.80 -0.62
N ILE A 48 -14.04 7.22 -1.27
CA ILE A 48 -15.01 7.93 -2.11
C ILE A 48 -15.67 9.09 -1.34
N ARG A 49 -16.06 8.87 -0.09
CA ARG A 49 -16.73 9.89 0.75
C ARG A 49 -15.87 11.12 1.07
N HIS A 50 -14.55 11.04 0.86
CA HIS A 50 -13.61 12.15 1.08
C HIS A 50 -13.40 13.02 -0.16
N ASN A 51 -14.20 12.84 -1.22
CA ASN A 51 -14.18 13.62 -2.46
C ASN A 51 -12.77 13.73 -3.09
N PRO A 52 -12.11 12.61 -3.39
CA PRO A 52 -10.87 12.62 -4.16
C PRO A 52 -11.13 13.07 -5.60
N LYS A 53 -10.06 13.45 -6.32
CA LYS A 53 -10.14 13.84 -7.74
C LYS A 53 -10.40 12.62 -8.64
N LYS A 54 -9.68 11.54 -8.38
CA LYS A 54 -9.79 10.25 -9.11
C LYS A 54 -9.44 9.11 -8.15
N ILE A 55 -9.99 7.94 -8.39
CA ILE A 55 -9.66 6.72 -7.67
C ILE A 55 -9.35 5.61 -8.68
N PHE A 56 -8.14 5.08 -8.59
CA PHE A 56 -7.73 3.87 -9.29
C PHE A 56 -7.62 2.75 -8.27
N VAL A 57 -8.07 1.56 -8.63
CA VAL A 57 -7.90 0.37 -7.80
C VAL A 57 -7.26 -0.75 -8.62
N ILE A 58 -6.25 -1.42 -8.06
CA ILE A 58 -5.60 -2.57 -8.68
C ILE A 58 -6.00 -3.82 -7.90
N GLU A 59 -6.69 -4.75 -8.56
CA GLU A 59 -7.14 -6.01 -7.98
C GLU A 59 -6.76 -7.17 -8.91
N LYS A 60 -6.07 -8.16 -8.37
CA LYS A 60 -5.63 -9.34 -9.11
C LYS A 60 -6.75 -10.38 -9.28
N ASP A 61 -7.63 -10.48 -8.28
CA ASP A 61 -8.77 -11.41 -8.32
C ASP A 61 -9.86 -10.87 -9.27
N GLU A 62 -10.08 -11.57 -10.37
CA GLU A 62 -11.06 -11.19 -11.40
C GLU A 62 -12.49 -11.06 -10.85
N ASN A 63 -12.90 -11.94 -9.91
CA ASN A 63 -14.23 -11.88 -9.33
C ASN A 63 -14.40 -10.63 -8.47
N LEU A 64 -13.39 -10.30 -7.64
CA LEU A 64 -13.40 -9.06 -6.85
C LEU A 64 -13.35 -7.82 -7.75
N ALA A 65 -12.54 -7.83 -8.82
CA ALA A 65 -12.47 -6.73 -9.77
C ALA A 65 -13.83 -6.48 -10.46
N LYS A 66 -14.55 -7.53 -10.86
CA LYS A 66 -15.91 -7.43 -11.41
C LYS A 66 -16.89 -6.86 -10.38
N GLU A 67 -16.85 -7.33 -9.13
CA GLU A 67 -17.74 -6.81 -8.08
C GLU A 67 -17.48 -5.34 -7.78
N LEU A 68 -16.19 -4.94 -7.67
CA LEU A 68 -15.82 -3.54 -7.49
C LEU A 68 -16.34 -2.66 -8.61
N SER A 69 -16.18 -3.09 -9.87
CA SER A 69 -16.70 -2.36 -11.04
C SER A 69 -18.23 -2.22 -11.01
N ASN A 70 -18.96 -3.25 -10.56
CA ASN A 70 -20.39 -3.23 -10.46
C ASN A 70 -20.89 -2.35 -9.30
N ASN A 71 -20.22 -2.43 -8.14
CA ASN A 71 -20.65 -1.73 -6.92
C ASN A 71 -20.33 -0.24 -6.96
N PHE A 72 -19.20 0.16 -7.53
CA PHE A 72 -18.71 1.54 -7.53
C PHE A 72 -18.81 2.23 -8.90
N LYS A 73 -19.15 1.50 -9.95
CA LYS A 73 -19.40 2.03 -11.31
C LYS A 73 -18.38 3.10 -11.75
N ASN A 74 -18.85 4.34 -11.94
CA ASN A 74 -18.06 5.46 -12.44
C ASN A 74 -17.22 6.18 -11.35
N GLU A 75 -17.34 5.77 -10.08
CA GLU A 75 -16.64 6.41 -8.98
C GLU A 75 -15.16 5.99 -8.91
N ILE A 76 -14.84 4.81 -9.46
CA ILE A 76 -13.48 4.25 -9.46
C ILE A 76 -13.11 3.71 -10.83
N LYS A 77 -11.80 3.68 -11.12
CA LYS A 77 -11.24 2.96 -12.27
C LYS A 77 -10.59 1.67 -11.80
N VAL A 78 -11.19 0.53 -12.11
CA VAL A 78 -10.67 -0.79 -11.76
C VAL A 78 -9.65 -1.24 -12.81
N ILE A 79 -8.47 -1.65 -12.36
CA ILE A 79 -7.40 -2.25 -13.15
C ILE A 79 -7.26 -3.70 -12.65
N ASN A 80 -7.81 -4.66 -13.41
CA ASN A 80 -7.69 -6.07 -13.08
C ASN A 80 -6.33 -6.59 -13.59
N ASN A 81 -5.33 -6.55 -12.72
CA ASN A 81 -3.97 -7.00 -13.03
C ASN A 81 -3.18 -7.28 -11.75
N ASP A 82 -2.02 -7.92 -11.91
CA ASP A 82 -1.04 -8.07 -10.83
C ASP A 82 -0.26 -6.76 -10.66
N ILE A 83 -0.22 -6.22 -9.44
CA ILE A 83 0.54 -5.00 -9.11
C ILE A 83 2.02 -5.11 -9.47
N LEU A 84 2.60 -6.30 -9.39
CA LEU A 84 3.99 -6.53 -9.75
C LEU A 84 4.27 -6.31 -11.25
N MET A 85 3.25 -6.42 -12.10
CA MET A 85 3.34 -6.24 -13.56
C MET A 85 2.97 -4.82 -14.03
N ILE A 86 2.49 -3.97 -13.11
CA ILE A 86 2.05 -2.60 -13.44
C ILE A 86 3.23 -1.63 -13.43
N ASN A 87 3.22 -0.70 -14.36
CA ASN A 87 4.05 0.51 -14.28
C ASN A 87 3.19 1.64 -13.72
N GLU A 88 3.39 1.93 -12.44
CA GLU A 88 2.58 2.88 -11.67
C GLU A 88 2.68 4.31 -12.22
N LYS A 89 3.82 4.69 -12.82
CA LYS A 89 4.02 6.00 -13.46
C LYS A 89 3.06 6.28 -14.63
N LYS A 90 2.42 5.23 -15.18
CA LYS A 90 1.48 5.34 -16.30
C LYS A 90 0.00 5.36 -15.86
N ILE A 91 -0.30 5.28 -14.55
CA ILE A 91 -1.67 5.25 -14.04
C ILE A 91 -2.32 6.62 -14.13
N ASP A 92 -1.61 7.65 -13.68
CA ASP A 92 -2.04 9.05 -13.74
C ASP A 92 -0.83 9.97 -13.94
N ASN A 93 -1.09 11.19 -14.42
CA ASN A 93 -0.08 12.25 -14.52
C ASN A 93 0.12 12.98 -13.19
N ASP A 94 -0.86 12.93 -12.28
CA ASP A 94 -0.76 13.49 -10.94
C ASP A 94 -0.02 12.53 -10.00
N GLU A 95 0.68 13.06 -8.99
CA GLU A 95 1.22 12.25 -7.90
C GLU A 95 0.08 11.58 -7.12
N LEU A 96 0.19 10.27 -6.93
CA LEU A 96 -0.82 9.47 -6.26
C LEU A 96 -0.65 9.47 -4.73
N VAL A 97 -1.75 9.48 -3.99
CA VAL A 97 -1.78 8.97 -2.61
C VAL A 97 -2.12 7.48 -2.70
N VAL A 98 -1.21 6.63 -2.22
CA VAL A 98 -1.36 5.18 -2.36
C VAL A 98 -1.80 4.56 -1.04
N PHE A 99 -2.87 3.79 -1.09
CA PHE A 99 -3.32 2.93 -0.01
C PHE A 99 -3.11 1.46 -0.38
N GLY A 100 -2.70 0.63 0.59
CA GLY A 100 -2.55 -0.79 0.36
C GLY A 100 -2.67 -1.62 1.62
N ASN A 101 -3.67 -2.49 1.66
CA ASN A 101 -3.71 -3.65 2.55
C ASN A 101 -3.12 -4.83 1.78
N LEU A 102 -1.78 -4.79 1.59
CA LEU A 102 -1.07 -5.67 0.67
C LEU A 102 -1.09 -7.14 1.16
N PRO A 103 -1.19 -8.11 0.23
CA PRO A 103 -0.97 -9.51 0.57
C PRO A 103 0.42 -9.71 1.19
N TYR A 104 0.49 -10.32 2.38
CA TYR A 104 1.73 -10.37 3.16
C TYR A 104 2.88 -11.09 2.46
N ASN A 105 2.56 -12.08 1.63
CA ASN A 105 3.54 -12.87 0.89
C ASN A 105 4.29 -12.10 -0.21
N ILE A 106 3.76 -10.97 -0.68
CA ILE A 106 4.36 -10.14 -1.73
C ILE A 106 4.55 -8.67 -1.31
N SER A 107 4.18 -8.31 -0.08
CA SER A 107 4.20 -6.90 0.38
C SER A 107 5.60 -6.28 0.34
N THR A 108 6.63 -7.03 0.70
CA THR A 108 8.02 -6.59 0.63
C THR A 108 8.52 -6.44 -0.80
N GLU A 109 8.17 -7.38 -1.68
CA GLU A 109 8.51 -7.33 -3.10
C GLU A 109 7.91 -6.09 -3.77
N ILE A 110 6.64 -5.79 -3.48
CA ILE A 110 5.97 -4.56 -3.96
C ILE A 110 6.72 -3.32 -3.48
N LEU A 111 7.05 -3.25 -2.19
CA LEU A 111 7.76 -2.10 -1.62
C LEU A 111 9.14 -1.93 -2.25
N CYS A 112 9.92 -3.02 -2.39
CA CYS A 112 11.24 -3.00 -3.02
C CYS A 112 11.15 -2.51 -4.47
N LYS A 113 10.22 -3.06 -5.27
CA LYS A 113 9.94 -2.62 -6.64
C LYS A 113 9.70 -1.11 -6.70
N TRP A 114 8.87 -0.58 -5.81
CA TRP A 114 8.53 0.84 -5.80
C TRP A 114 9.72 1.72 -5.42
N ILE A 115 10.52 1.33 -4.41
CA ILE A 115 11.71 2.07 -4.00
C ILE A 115 12.77 2.09 -5.11
N LEU A 116 13.03 0.94 -5.74
CA LEU A 116 14.04 0.84 -6.80
C LEU A 116 13.67 1.69 -8.01
N ASN A 117 12.37 1.74 -8.36
CA ASN A 117 11.84 2.51 -9.49
C ASN A 117 11.61 4.00 -9.18
N LEU A 118 11.91 4.48 -7.94
CA LEU A 118 11.85 5.90 -7.64
C LEU A 118 13.01 6.64 -8.31
N ASP A 119 12.65 7.74 -9.00
CA ASP A 119 13.56 8.64 -9.66
C ASP A 119 13.52 10.02 -8.98
N LYS A 120 14.66 10.70 -8.86
CA LYS A 120 14.77 12.05 -8.30
C LYS A 120 14.01 13.10 -9.10
N SER A 121 13.88 12.88 -10.39
CA SER A 121 13.25 13.84 -11.31
C SER A 121 11.73 13.83 -11.25
N SER A 122 11.13 12.71 -10.82
CA SER A 122 9.67 12.55 -10.84
C SER A 122 9.22 11.47 -9.87
N PHE A 123 8.51 11.89 -8.84
CA PHE A 123 7.80 10.96 -7.96
C PHE A 123 6.41 10.68 -8.52
N TRP A 124 6.06 9.39 -8.64
CA TRP A 124 4.72 9.00 -9.07
C TRP A 124 3.71 8.96 -7.91
N PHE A 125 4.20 9.11 -6.66
CA PHE A 125 3.34 9.22 -5.47
C PHE A 125 3.84 10.31 -4.52
N SER A 126 2.90 10.91 -3.78
CA SER A 126 3.18 11.85 -2.70
C SER A 126 3.36 11.16 -1.35
N CYS A 127 2.65 10.05 -1.13
CA CYS A 127 2.85 9.17 0.01
C CYS A 127 2.25 7.79 -0.23
N LEU A 128 2.80 6.77 0.50
CA LEU A 128 2.24 5.43 0.58
C LEU A 128 1.77 5.18 2.00
N ILE A 129 0.56 4.65 2.15
CA ILE A 129 -0.05 4.25 3.43
C ILE A 129 -0.33 2.76 3.33
N LEU A 130 0.59 1.96 3.90
CA LEU A 130 0.64 0.52 3.65
C LEU A 130 0.57 -0.28 4.93
N MET A 131 -0.11 -1.42 4.84
CA MET A 131 -0.20 -2.42 5.91
C MET A 131 0.82 -3.54 5.68
N PHE A 132 1.58 -3.88 6.73
CA PHE A 132 2.51 -5.00 6.75
C PHE A 132 2.25 -5.89 7.96
N GLN A 133 2.73 -7.14 7.94
CA GLN A 133 2.88 -7.90 9.18
C GLN A 133 3.79 -7.13 10.15
N LYS A 134 3.47 -7.18 11.44
CA LYS A 134 4.19 -6.39 12.46
C LYS A 134 5.69 -6.64 12.43
N GLU A 135 6.15 -7.88 12.31
CA GLU A 135 7.58 -8.22 12.21
C GLU A 135 8.25 -7.54 10.99
N VAL A 136 7.58 -7.56 9.83
CA VAL A 136 8.08 -6.90 8.61
C VAL A 136 8.13 -5.38 8.80
N ALA A 137 7.09 -4.80 9.40
CA ALA A 137 7.05 -3.37 9.69
C ALA A 137 8.17 -2.96 10.66
N ASP A 138 8.39 -3.73 11.72
CA ASP A 138 9.46 -3.49 12.69
C ASP A 138 10.85 -3.55 12.03
N ARG A 139 11.05 -4.44 11.04
CA ARG A 139 12.27 -4.47 10.21
C ARG A 139 12.40 -3.25 9.30
N ILE A 140 11.31 -2.79 8.67
CA ILE A 140 11.31 -1.61 7.78
C ILE A 140 11.74 -0.35 8.54
N ILE A 141 11.22 -0.14 9.77
CA ILE A 141 11.47 1.08 10.56
C ILE A 141 12.69 0.97 11.48
N SER A 142 13.41 -0.13 11.44
CA SER A 142 14.51 -0.44 12.34
C SER A 142 15.67 0.54 12.13
N ASN A 143 16.25 1.01 13.24
CA ASN A 143 17.43 1.87 13.24
C ASN A 143 18.71 1.04 13.23
N PHE A 144 19.82 1.69 12.81
CA PHE A 144 21.15 1.13 12.92
C PHE A 144 21.41 0.63 14.36
N ASP A 145 22.16 -0.46 14.47
CA ASP A 145 22.54 -1.09 15.74
C ASP A 145 21.38 -1.75 16.54
N THR A 146 20.29 -2.10 15.87
CA THR A 146 19.22 -2.89 16.45
C THR A 146 19.15 -4.28 15.80
N SER A 147 18.62 -5.29 16.53
CA SER A 147 18.54 -6.69 16.04
C SER A 147 17.72 -6.86 14.76
N ASN A 148 16.77 -5.97 14.51
CA ASN A 148 15.91 -6.01 13.31
C ASN A 148 16.49 -5.22 12.13
N TYR A 149 17.62 -4.52 12.31
CA TYR A 149 18.24 -3.75 11.24
C TYR A 149 18.84 -4.67 10.18
N GLY A 150 18.54 -4.40 8.92
CA GLY A 150 18.98 -5.22 7.82
C GLY A 150 18.69 -4.58 6.46
N ARG A 151 18.80 -5.36 5.39
CA ARG A 151 18.63 -4.87 4.01
C ARG A 151 17.33 -4.10 3.79
N LEU A 152 16.21 -4.58 4.35
CA LEU A 152 14.91 -3.92 4.20
C LEU A 152 14.87 -2.53 4.86
N SER A 153 15.51 -2.37 6.03
CA SER A 153 15.66 -1.08 6.70
C SER A 153 16.49 -0.11 5.85
N VAL A 154 17.64 -0.58 5.36
CA VAL A 154 18.54 0.23 4.51
C VAL A 154 17.84 0.67 3.25
N LEU A 155 17.20 -0.26 2.52
CA LEU A 155 16.48 0.02 1.27
C LEU A 155 15.36 1.03 1.49
N SER A 156 14.51 0.81 2.52
CA SER A 156 13.38 1.68 2.82
C SER A 156 13.84 3.09 3.19
N ASN A 157 14.85 3.20 4.07
CA ASN A 157 15.35 4.49 4.54
C ASN A 157 16.28 5.19 3.53
N TRP A 158 16.69 4.53 2.45
CA TRP A 158 17.48 5.16 1.40
C TRP A 158 16.71 6.29 0.70
N LYS A 159 15.50 5.99 0.20
CA LYS A 159 14.71 6.94 -0.61
C LYS A 159 13.44 7.45 0.08
N LEU A 160 13.06 6.87 1.23
CA LEU A 160 11.80 7.17 1.90
C LEU A 160 12.02 7.59 3.35
N ASP A 161 11.20 8.54 3.81
CA ASP A 161 10.95 8.78 5.22
C ASP A 161 9.80 7.88 5.66
N VAL A 162 10.05 7.03 6.67
CA VAL A 162 9.09 6.02 7.12
C VAL A 162 8.63 6.32 8.53
N LYS A 163 7.30 6.28 8.75
CA LYS A 163 6.69 6.48 10.06
C LYS A 163 5.67 5.39 10.35
N LYS A 164 5.78 4.74 11.51
CA LYS A 164 4.72 3.86 12.03
C LYS A 164 3.57 4.70 12.56
N ILE A 165 2.36 4.38 12.14
CA ILE A 165 1.12 5.06 12.55
C ILE A 165 0.49 4.31 13.72
N CYS A 166 0.25 3.00 13.58
CA CYS A 166 -0.29 2.15 14.64
C CYS A 166 -0.08 0.67 14.35
N ASP A 167 -0.24 -0.14 15.38
CA ASP A 167 -0.43 -1.58 15.25
C ASP A 167 -1.90 -1.91 15.05
N VAL A 168 -2.19 -2.99 14.33
CA VAL A 168 -3.53 -3.45 13.97
C VAL A 168 -3.67 -4.92 14.33
N ARG A 169 -4.64 -5.23 15.18
CA ARG A 169 -4.89 -6.60 15.66
C ARG A 169 -5.57 -7.47 14.59
N PRO A 170 -5.39 -8.80 14.63
CA PRO A 170 -6.02 -9.72 13.68
C PRO A 170 -7.56 -9.61 13.60
N ASN A 171 -8.21 -9.22 14.69
CA ASN A 171 -9.67 -9.04 14.75
C ASN A 171 -10.19 -7.95 13.79
N SER A 172 -9.32 -7.06 13.33
CA SER A 172 -9.67 -6.01 12.36
C SER A 172 -9.84 -6.54 10.94
N PHE A 173 -9.58 -7.84 10.71
CA PHE A 173 -9.62 -8.47 9.38
C PHE A 173 -10.57 -9.69 9.33
N SER A 174 -11.06 -9.98 8.12
CA SER A 174 -11.79 -11.21 7.80
C SER A 174 -11.30 -11.80 6.46
N PRO A 175 -10.79 -13.06 6.43
CA PRO A 175 -10.45 -13.87 7.58
C PRO A 175 -9.33 -13.25 8.43
N ARG A 176 -9.24 -13.67 9.69
CA ARG A 176 -8.22 -13.17 10.62
C ARG A 176 -6.84 -13.70 10.26
N PRO A 177 -5.83 -12.83 10.09
CA PRO A 177 -4.44 -13.26 9.96
C PRO A 177 -3.95 -13.88 11.29
N LYS A 178 -2.85 -14.63 11.22
CA LYS A 178 -2.26 -15.28 12.41
C LYS A 178 -1.44 -14.34 13.30
N VAL A 179 -1.05 -13.17 12.76
CA VAL A 179 -0.13 -12.23 13.39
C VAL A 179 -0.69 -10.81 13.35
N ASP A 180 -0.21 -9.96 14.24
CA ASP A 180 -0.50 -8.53 14.22
C ASP A 180 0.05 -7.89 12.94
N SER A 181 -0.55 -6.78 12.57
CA SER A 181 -0.13 -5.93 11.47
C SER A 181 0.29 -4.56 11.97
N SER A 182 0.98 -3.80 11.15
CA SER A 182 1.28 -2.38 11.41
C SER A 182 1.00 -1.56 10.19
N LEU A 183 0.43 -0.37 10.42
CA LEU A 183 0.22 0.65 9.41
C LEU A 183 1.42 1.57 9.35
N LEU A 184 2.04 1.68 8.19
CA LEU A 184 3.19 2.55 7.92
C LEU A 184 2.84 3.63 6.91
N LEU A 185 3.38 4.83 7.14
CA LEU A 185 3.39 5.95 6.20
C LEU A 185 4.79 6.09 5.61
N PHE A 186 4.88 6.17 4.29
CA PHE A 186 6.11 6.43 3.56
C PHE A 186 5.98 7.72 2.76
N LYS A 187 7.00 8.57 2.80
CA LYS A 187 7.09 9.77 1.96
C LYS A 187 8.41 9.77 1.21
N PRO A 188 8.43 10.15 -0.08
CA PRO A 188 9.68 10.23 -0.82
C PRO A 188 10.58 11.32 -0.23
N LYS A 189 11.86 11.02 -0.07
CA LYS A 189 12.89 12.01 0.29
C LYS A 189 13.18 12.89 -0.90
N LYS A 190 13.25 14.20 -0.70
CA LYS A 190 13.62 15.15 -1.74
C LYS A 190 15.06 14.97 -2.23
N LYS A 191 15.93 14.45 -1.35
CA LYS A 191 17.34 14.19 -1.65
C LYS A 191 17.73 12.81 -1.12
N PHE A 192 18.38 12.02 -1.95
CA PHE A 192 18.99 10.73 -1.58
C PHE A 192 20.24 10.50 -2.46
N TYR A 193 21.16 9.67 -1.96
CA TYR A 193 22.37 9.33 -2.70
C TYR A 193 22.06 8.38 -3.85
N GLU A 194 22.76 8.53 -4.97
CA GLU A 194 22.72 7.56 -6.06
C GLU A 194 23.61 6.37 -5.69
N ILE A 195 23.13 5.19 -5.98
CA ILE A 195 23.85 3.94 -5.77
C ILE A 195 23.97 3.29 -7.16
N GLU A 196 25.19 2.94 -7.56
CA GLU A 196 25.49 2.39 -8.90
C GLU A 196 24.71 1.09 -9.17
N ASN A 197 24.61 0.21 -8.17
CA ASN A 197 23.91 -1.08 -8.25
C ASN A 197 22.87 -1.23 -7.13
N PRO A 198 21.74 -0.54 -7.20
CA PRO A 198 20.73 -0.56 -6.13
C PRO A 198 20.09 -1.94 -5.91
N LYS A 199 20.11 -2.82 -6.93
CA LYS A 199 19.67 -4.21 -6.80
C LYS A 199 20.46 -5.03 -5.78
N ASN A 200 21.69 -4.64 -5.48
CA ASN A 200 22.50 -5.31 -4.43
C ASN A 200 21.96 -5.05 -3.02
N LEU A 201 20.95 -4.17 -2.86
CA LEU A 201 20.26 -3.92 -1.60
C LEU A 201 19.02 -4.81 -1.38
N GLU A 202 18.62 -5.59 -2.39
CA GLU A 202 17.48 -6.54 -2.31
C GLU A 202 17.78 -7.80 -1.48
#